data_9755ae213ac1654c272e21e1c4dcb86a
#
_entry.id   9755ae213ac1654c272e21e1c4dcb86a
#
_cell.length_a   1.000
_cell.length_b   1.000
_cell.length_c   1.000
_cell.angle_alpha   90.00
_cell.angle_beta   90.00
_cell.angle_gamma   90.00
#
_symmetry.space_group_name_H-M   'P 1'
#
loop_
_entity.id
_entity.type
_entity.pdbx_description
1 polymer ?
#
loop_
_entity_poly.entity_id
_entity_poly.type
_entity_poly.pdbx_seq_one_letter_code
_entity_poly.pdbx_strand_id
1 'polypeptide(L)'
;MELVSRSDDSGIAILSLNRPDMLNALSPSLFNELRAHIDAIAEQTETVGCVILRGEGRSFSAGNDLKAIQSGERPPSTHFQAETLDAIERLPQPVIAAVQGHCYTGALEL
;
A
#
# COMPACT_ATOMS: atom_id res chain seq x y z
N MET A 1 3.39 -3.43 15.30
CA MET A 1 2.17 -2.86 14.69
C MET A 1 2.28 -2.88 13.18
N GLU A 2 1.28 -3.41 12.52
CA GLU A 2 1.27 -3.47 11.07
C GLU A 2 0.93 -2.11 10.47
N LEU A 3 1.75 -1.63 9.52
CA LEU A 3 1.50 -0.40 8.78
C LEU A 3 0.60 -0.66 7.56
N VAL A 4 0.59 -1.89 7.05
CA VAL A 4 -0.36 -2.37 6.05
C VAL A 4 -0.93 -3.67 6.57
N SER A 5 -2.23 -3.73 6.78
CA SER A 5 -2.89 -4.94 7.21
C SER A 5 -3.52 -5.64 6.01
N ARG A 6 -3.66 -6.97 6.12
CA ARG A 6 -4.31 -7.77 5.10
C ARG A 6 -5.43 -8.60 5.72
N SER A 7 -6.58 -8.62 5.04
CA SER A 7 -7.63 -9.58 5.33
C SER A 7 -8.15 -10.15 4.03
N ASP A 8 -8.59 -11.40 4.07
CA ASP A 8 -9.09 -12.10 2.88
C ASP A 8 -10.53 -12.51 3.11
N ASP A 9 -11.34 -12.34 2.07
CA ASP A 9 -12.75 -12.73 2.10
C ASP A 9 -13.16 -13.22 0.71
N SER A 10 -13.47 -14.51 0.60
CA SER A 10 -14.02 -15.12 -0.62
C SER A 10 -13.18 -14.82 -1.88
N GLY A 11 -11.88 -14.95 -1.76
CA GLY A 11 -10.96 -14.72 -2.88
C GLY A 11 -10.58 -13.27 -3.11
N ILE A 12 -10.99 -12.36 -2.21
CA ILE A 12 -10.62 -10.95 -2.27
C ILE A 12 -9.60 -10.67 -1.17
N ALA A 13 -8.42 -10.18 -1.53
CA ALA A 13 -7.43 -9.72 -0.57
C ALA A 13 -7.64 -8.22 -0.36
N ILE A 14 -7.87 -7.83 0.88
CA ILE A 14 -8.07 -6.44 1.26
C ILE A 14 -6.82 -5.95 1.98
N LEU A 15 -6.11 -5.00 1.35
CA LEU A 15 -4.94 -4.37 1.93
C LEU A 15 -5.33 -3.00 2.45
N SER A 16 -5.13 -2.78 3.73
CA SER A 16 -5.49 -1.52 4.40
C SER A 16 -4.24 -0.79 4.84
N LEU A 17 -4.08 0.44 4.35
CA LEU A 17 -3.05 1.35 4.87
C LEU A 17 -3.47 1.70 6.30
N ASN A 18 -2.63 1.40 7.29
CA ASN A 18 -3.02 1.42 8.69
C ASN A 18 -2.19 2.38 9.54
N ARG A 19 -2.19 3.65 9.15
CA ARG A 19 -1.65 4.76 9.93
C ARG A 19 -2.67 5.90 9.99
N PRO A 20 -3.90 5.64 10.48
CA PRO A 20 -4.99 6.63 10.39
C PRO A 20 -4.70 7.93 11.16
N ASP A 21 -3.93 7.87 12.24
CA ASP A 21 -3.50 9.04 13.01
C ASP A 21 -2.51 9.93 12.27
N MET A 22 -1.86 9.41 11.24
CA MET A 22 -0.96 10.13 10.34
C MET A 22 -1.55 10.27 8.94
N LEU A 23 -2.87 10.14 8.79
CA LEU A 23 -3.60 10.16 7.52
C LEU A 23 -3.00 9.20 6.49
N ASN A 24 -2.53 8.05 6.94
CA ASN A 24 -1.92 7.00 6.13
C ASN A 24 -0.77 7.51 5.25
N ALA A 25 0.05 8.40 5.80
CA ALA A 25 1.22 8.92 5.09
C ALA A 25 2.15 7.77 4.69
N LEU A 26 2.68 7.87 3.47
CA LEU A 26 3.48 6.80 2.86
C LEU A 26 4.94 6.92 3.28
N SER A 27 5.33 6.20 4.33
CA SER A 27 6.72 6.10 4.78
C SER A 27 7.45 4.98 4.02
N PRO A 28 8.79 4.96 4.01
CA PRO A 28 9.53 3.82 3.46
C PRO A 28 9.16 2.50 4.12
N SER A 29 8.91 2.48 5.44
CA SER A 29 8.48 1.28 6.16
C SER A 29 7.12 0.78 5.68
N LEU A 30 6.18 1.71 5.42
CA LEU A 30 4.86 1.35 4.91
C LEU A 30 4.98 0.75 3.52
N PHE A 31 5.79 1.35 2.63
CA PHE A 31 6.02 0.79 1.29
C PHE A 31 6.66 -0.58 1.36
N ASN A 32 7.56 -0.81 2.31
CA ASN A 32 8.19 -2.12 2.47
C ASN A 32 7.15 -3.19 2.83
N GLU A 33 6.24 -2.89 3.75
CA GLU A 33 5.15 -3.82 4.11
C GLU A 33 4.18 -4.02 2.95
N LEU A 34 3.82 -2.95 2.24
CA LEU A 34 2.95 -3.03 1.07
C LEU A 34 3.56 -3.94 0.01
N ARG A 35 4.84 -3.75 -0.30
CA ARG A 35 5.56 -4.57 -1.28
C ARG A 35 5.54 -6.06 -0.89
N ALA A 36 5.75 -6.36 0.39
CA ALA A 36 5.74 -7.74 0.87
C ALA A 36 4.38 -8.40 0.64
N HIS A 37 3.29 -7.69 0.90
CA HIS A 37 1.94 -8.21 0.63
C HIS A 37 1.69 -8.41 -0.86
N ILE A 38 2.12 -7.44 -1.69
CA ILE A 38 1.95 -7.53 -3.15
C ILE A 38 2.71 -8.74 -3.71
N ASP A 39 3.95 -8.93 -3.28
CA ASP A 39 4.76 -10.05 -3.73
C ASP A 39 4.13 -11.41 -3.34
N ALA A 40 3.58 -11.49 -2.12
CA ALA A 40 2.89 -12.69 -1.67
C ALA A 40 1.62 -12.97 -2.51
N ILE A 41 0.83 -11.93 -2.79
CA ILE A 41 -0.41 -12.07 -3.58
C ILE A 41 -0.09 -12.50 -5.01
N ALA A 42 0.99 -12.03 -5.59
CA ALA A 42 1.39 -12.39 -6.94
C ALA A 42 1.56 -13.91 -7.12
N GLU A 43 1.94 -14.60 -6.04
CA GLU A 43 2.11 -16.05 -6.03
C GLU A 43 0.81 -16.81 -5.72
N GLN A 44 -0.27 -16.11 -5.36
CA GLN A 44 -1.52 -16.70 -4.87
C GLN A 44 -2.66 -16.59 -5.87
N THR A 45 -2.38 -16.82 -7.14
CA THR A 45 -3.38 -16.66 -8.22
C THR A 45 -4.54 -17.65 -8.12
N GLU A 46 -4.37 -18.77 -7.44
CA GLU A 46 -5.42 -19.77 -7.26
C GLU A 46 -6.41 -19.42 -6.15
N THR A 47 -5.97 -18.61 -5.17
CA THR A 47 -6.78 -18.29 -3.99
C THR A 47 -7.23 -16.84 -3.95
N VAL A 48 -6.49 -15.93 -4.61
CA VAL A 48 -6.80 -14.51 -4.66
C VAL A 48 -7.12 -14.12 -6.09
N GLY A 49 -8.36 -13.69 -6.34
CA GLY A 49 -8.81 -13.26 -7.65
C GLY A 49 -8.89 -11.75 -7.83
N CYS A 50 -8.86 -11.00 -6.74
CA CYS A 50 -8.98 -9.54 -6.76
C CYS A 50 -8.32 -8.94 -5.51
N VAL A 51 -7.78 -7.73 -5.65
CA VAL A 51 -7.19 -6.98 -4.53
C VAL A 51 -7.94 -5.67 -4.37
N ILE A 52 -8.31 -5.34 -3.13
CA ILE A 52 -8.85 -4.03 -2.78
C ILE A 52 -7.80 -3.33 -1.93
N LEU A 53 -7.40 -2.13 -2.34
CA LEU A 53 -6.49 -1.28 -1.58
C LEU A 53 -7.29 -0.14 -0.98
N ARG A 54 -7.21 0.01 0.35
CA ARG A 54 -7.97 1.03 1.08
C ARG A 54 -7.12 1.65 2.19
N GLY A 55 -7.62 2.72 2.78
CA GLY A 55 -6.99 3.35 3.94
C GLY A 55 -7.90 3.25 5.16
N GLU A 56 -7.32 2.94 6.32
CA GLU A 56 -8.04 2.98 7.59
C GLU A 56 -8.31 4.44 7.98
N GLY A 57 -9.45 4.67 8.64
CA GLY A 57 -9.83 5.99 9.09
C GLY A 57 -10.51 6.82 8.00
N ARG A 58 -10.32 8.15 8.08
CA ARG A 58 -11.05 9.10 7.26
C ARG A 58 -10.43 9.42 5.90
N SER A 59 -9.23 8.95 5.65
CA SER A 59 -8.51 9.25 4.40
C SER A 59 -7.87 8.02 3.81
N PHE A 60 -7.76 8.00 2.49
CA PHE A 60 -6.98 6.96 1.81
C PHE A 60 -5.49 7.13 2.15
N SER A 61 -4.90 8.25 1.76
CA SER A 61 -3.52 8.59 2.12
C SER A 61 -3.23 10.07 1.85
N ALA A 62 -2.43 10.69 2.72
CA ALA A 62 -1.98 12.07 2.54
C ALA A 62 -0.73 12.16 1.65
N GLY A 63 -0.24 11.04 1.11
CA GLY A 63 0.96 11.01 0.28
C GLY A 63 2.22 10.72 1.08
N ASN A 64 3.38 11.05 0.52
CA ASN A 64 4.66 10.69 1.11
C ASN A 64 4.86 11.28 2.50
N ASP A 65 5.46 10.49 3.39
CA ASP A 65 5.74 10.90 4.77
C ASP A 65 7.08 11.64 4.84
N LEU A 66 7.00 12.96 4.75
CA LEU A 66 8.21 13.81 4.78
C LEU A 66 8.93 13.75 6.13
N LYS A 67 8.18 13.57 7.23
CA LYS A 67 8.78 13.46 8.57
C LYS A 67 9.61 12.20 8.71
N ALA A 68 9.14 11.08 8.18
CA ALA A 68 9.91 9.84 8.21
C ALA A 68 11.20 9.99 7.42
N ILE A 69 11.15 10.62 6.26
CA ILE A 69 12.34 10.87 5.43
C ILE A 69 13.31 11.81 6.16
N GLN A 70 12.82 12.88 6.78
CA GLN A 70 13.63 13.81 7.54
C GLN A 70 14.29 13.16 8.75
N SER A 71 13.64 12.19 9.39
CA SER A 71 14.19 11.47 10.54
C SER A 71 15.23 10.42 10.16
N GLY A 72 15.54 10.27 8.87
CA GLY A 72 16.57 9.36 8.39
C GLY A 72 16.05 8.03 7.86
N GLU A 73 14.74 7.82 7.85
CA GLU A 73 14.16 6.61 7.28
C GLU A 73 14.40 6.55 5.78
N ARG A 74 14.87 5.41 5.29
CA ARG A 74 15.22 5.23 3.88
C ARG A 74 14.64 3.93 3.33
N PRO A 75 14.24 3.88 2.04
CA PRO A 75 13.80 2.66 1.41
C PRO A 75 14.98 1.69 1.19
N PRO A 76 14.69 0.38 0.97
CA PRO A 76 15.73 -0.61 0.69
C PRO A 76 16.56 -0.33 -0.55
N SER A 77 16.00 0.40 -1.53
CA SER A 77 16.71 0.79 -2.75
C SER A 77 16.26 2.18 -3.20
N THR A 78 17.04 2.81 -4.09
CA THR A 78 16.79 4.16 -4.59
C THR A 78 15.42 4.30 -5.28
N HIS A 79 14.99 3.26 -6.00
CA HIS A 79 13.73 3.28 -6.76
C HIS A 79 12.66 2.37 -6.17
N PHE A 80 12.73 2.11 -4.87
CA PHE A 80 11.84 1.13 -4.24
C PHE A 80 10.36 1.51 -4.37
N GLN A 81 10.02 2.79 -4.24
CA GLN A 81 8.65 3.25 -4.40
C GLN A 81 8.13 2.97 -5.82
N ALA A 82 8.89 3.37 -6.83
CA ALA A 82 8.53 3.12 -8.23
C ALA A 82 8.43 1.62 -8.52
N GLU A 83 9.35 0.83 -8.00
CA GLU A 83 9.34 -0.62 -8.17
C GLU A 83 8.10 -1.26 -7.51
N THR A 84 7.68 -0.73 -6.35
CA THR A 84 6.47 -1.20 -5.67
C THR A 84 5.22 -0.87 -6.49
N LEU A 85 5.13 0.33 -7.04
CA LEU A 85 4.02 0.72 -7.90
C LEU A 85 3.97 -0.16 -9.17
N ASP A 86 5.12 -0.45 -9.77
CA ASP A 86 5.20 -1.36 -10.91
C ASP A 86 4.74 -2.76 -10.53
N ALA A 87 5.10 -3.24 -9.34
CA ALA A 87 4.68 -4.56 -8.87
C ALA A 87 3.15 -4.65 -8.73
N ILE A 88 2.51 -3.57 -8.27
CA ILE A 88 1.05 -3.50 -8.18
C ILE A 88 0.45 -3.57 -9.59
N GLU A 89 0.98 -2.80 -10.52
CA GLU A 89 0.50 -2.76 -11.90
C GLU A 89 0.66 -4.12 -12.60
N ARG A 90 1.72 -4.86 -12.27
CA ARG A 90 2.00 -6.16 -12.88
C ARG A 90 1.27 -7.32 -12.24
N LEU A 91 0.53 -7.10 -11.15
CA LEU A 91 -0.25 -8.18 -10.55
C LEU A 91 -1.18 -8.81 -11.59
N PRO A 92 -1.25 -10.15 -11.67
CA PRO A 92 -2.22 -10.81 -12.54
C PRO A 92 -3.66 -10.56 -12.09
N GLN A 93 -3.86 -10.32 -10.79
CA GLN A 93 -5.19 -10.01 -10.25
C GLN A 93 -5.50 -8.52 -10.44
N PRO A 94 -6.75 -8.15 -10.75
CA PRO A 94 -7.15 -6.74 -10.77
C PRO A 94 -7.05 -6.12 -9.39
N VAL A 95 -6.67 -4.84 -9.34
CA VAL A 95 -6.54 -4.06 -8.12
C VAL A 95 -7.52 -2.89 -8.17
N ILE A 96 -8.33 -2.76 -7.12
CA ILE A 96 -9.32 -1.70 -6.99
C ILE A 96 -8.93 -0.82 -5.81
N ALA A 97 -8.76 0.47 -6.04
CA ALA A 97 -8.51 1.44 -4.97
C ALA A 97 -9.84 1.98 -4.45
N ALA A 98 -10.10 1.79 -3.15
CA ALA A 98 -11.26 2.35 -2.48
C ALA A 98 -10.85 3.65 -1.80
N VAL A 99 -11.01 4.77 -2.50
CA VAL A 99 -10.49 6.07 -2.08
C VAL A 99 -11.56 6.86 -1.35
N GLN A 100 -11.22 7.35 -0.15
CA GLN A 100 -12.03 8.31 0.60
C GLN A 100 -11.13 9.39 1.19
N GLY A 101 -11.66 10.61 1.36
CA GLY A 101 -10.90 11.71 1.95
C GLY A 101 -9.66 12.09 1.16
N HIS A 102 -8.56 12.34 1.86
CA HIS A 102 -7.31 12.78 1.23
C HIS A 102 -6.66 11.68 0.39
N CYS A 103 -6.22 12.06 -0.80
CA CYS A 103 -5.45 11.20 -1.70
C CYS A 103 -4.51 12.10 -2.51
N TYR A 104 -3.31 12.36 -1.97
CA TYR A 104 -2.38 13.36 -2.52
C TYR A 104 -1.08 12.74 -3.00
N THR A 105 -0.46 13.38 -3.99
CA THR A 105 0.89 13.11 -4.51
C THR A 105 1.15 11.63 -4.74
N GLY A 106 2.07 11.01 -4.02
CA GLY A 106 2.40 9.60 -4.18
C GLY A 106 1.22 8.65 -4.02
N ALA A 107 0.21 9.03 -3.22
CA ALA A 107 -0.99 8.21 -3.05
C ALA A 107 -1.84 8.12 -4.33
N LEU A 108 -1.80 9.13 -5.18
CA LEU A 108 -2.52 9.10 -6.47
C LEU A 108 -1.94 8.08 -7.44
N GLU A 109 -0.70 7.65 -7.23
CA GLU A 109 -0.02 6.69 -8.10
C GLU A 109 -0.35 5.23 -7.76
N LEU A 110 -0.92 5.01 -6.58
CA LEU A 110 -1.26 3.66 -6.11
C LEU A 110 -2.48 3.02 -6.84
#